data_8e25e382ae473d6aafe17f2a3bbdc85b
#
_entry.id   8e25e382ae473d6aafe17f2a3bbdc85b
#
_cell.length_a   1.000
_cell.length_b   1.000
_cell.length_c   1.000
_cell.angle_alpha   90.00
_cell.angle_beta   90.00
_cell.angle_gamma   90.00
#
_symmetry.space_group_name_H-M   'P 1'
#
loop_
_entity.id
_entity.type
_entity.pdbx_description
1 polymer ?
#
loop_
_entity_poly.entity_id
_entity_poly.type
_entity_poly.pdbx_seq_one_letter_code
_entity_poly.pdbx_strand_id
1 'polypeptide(L)'
;MNSIQKENPLGYEKLPRLLKSFAVPSIIAMLVSSLYNIVDQVFIGQGVGYLGNAATNVAFPLTTISLAIALLIGIGSASLFSLNLGAGEKEDAVQVVGTAFTMMLVFGVIYAVLIEIFLVPLLTAFGATAEIMPYAKEYTRITAIGMPFLIVNNGMSNLARADGSPKFSMTCMLIGAIINTILDPVFIFIFKLGVAGAAWATIIGQIVSCLVAVSYLKRFRNVELKAHYFRLHRKLCLKIASLGMSNSLNQVALTFVQIVLNNSLTYYGALSPYGKEIPLAACGIVMKTNAILLAVIIRISQGSQPIIGFNYGAKQYDRVRGVYKLAIQCNLVISLIGFLLFQLCPRQIISLFGTGDALYFEFAVKFMRIFLFMVLLNGVQLLSSNFFAAIGKPVKGMLLSLTRQVFFLIPLLFILPLFLGIDGIMYAGPVADAIAFLTSVFLISREMKKMKLAEIAK
;
A
#
# COMPACT_ATOMS: atom_id res chain seq x y z
N MET A 1 4.00 9.31 34.50
CA MET A 1 3.68 9.85 33.16
C MET A 1 4.58 11.04 32.90
N ASN A 2 5.47 10.96 31.90
CA ASN A 2 6.32 12.09 31.49
C ASN A 2 5.46 13.25 30.98
N SER A 3 5.95 14.52 31.11
CA SER A 3 5.25 15.71 30.64
C SER A 3 4.73 15.60 29.19
N ILE A 4 5.54 14.99 28.31
CA ILE A 4 5.20 14.73 26.89
C ILE A 4 3.96 13.84 26.73
N GLN A 5 3.75 12.88 27.63
CA GLN A 5 2.59 11.98 27.57
C GLN A 5 1.28 12.69 27.94
N LYS A 6 1.33 13.76 28.74
CA LYS A 6 0.19 14.57 29.11
C LYS A 6 -0.17 15.62 28.04
N GLU A 7 0.81 16.03 27.21
CA GLU A 7 0.63 17.08 26.20
C GLU A 7 0.26 16.55 24.81
N ASN A 8 0.64 15.28 24.48
CA ASN A 8 0.37 14.73 23.16
C ASN A 8 -0.98 13.98 23.12
N PRO A 9 -1.91 14.35 22.23
CA PRO A 9 -3.24 13.72 22.10
C PRO A 9 -3.18 12.19 21.91
N LEU A 10 -2.12 11.66 21.30
CA LEU A 10 -1.92 10.22 21.12
C LEU A 10 -1.90 9.45 22.47
N GLY A 11 -1.46 10.11 23.56
CA GLY A 11 -1.32 9.52 24.89
C GLY A 11 -2.57 9.57 25.76
N TYR A 12 -3.52 10.51 25.53
CA TYR A 12 -4.64 10.72 26.45
C TYR A 12 -6.03 10.76 25.79
N GLU A 13 -6.14 11.09 24.50
CA GLU A 13 -7.44 11.23 23.83
C GLU A 13 -8.18 9.88 23.75
N LYS A 14 -9.53 9.91 23.68
CA LYS A 14 -10.38 8.72 23.56
C LYS A 14 -10.05 7.94 22.28
N LEU A 15 -9.80 6.65 22.40
CA LEU A 15 -9.32 5.80 21.31
C LEU A 15 -10.23 5.78 20.06
N PRO A 16 -11.58 5.74 20.17
CA PRO A 16 -12.45 5.78 18.99
C PRO A 16 -12.32 7.08 18.20
N ARG A 17 -12.27 8.23 18.92
CA ARG A 17 -12.10 9.53 18.27
C ARG A 17 -10.75 9.66 17.61
N LEU A 18 -9.72 9.17 18.28
CA LEU A 18 -8.35 9.18 17.78
C LEU A 18 -8.21 8.31 16.52
N LEU A 19 -8.66 7.05 16.57
CA LEU A 19 -8.60 6.17 15.40
C LEU A 19 -9.39 6.75 14.21
N LYS A 20 -10.58 7.30 14.44
CA LYS A 20 -11.38 7.96 13.40
C LYS A 20 -10.63 9.15 12.77
N SER A 21 -9.97 9.98 13.58
CA SER A 21 -9.22 11.15 13.08
C SER A 21 -8.01 10.79 12.20
N PHE A 22 -7.46 9.59 12.36
CA PHE A 22 -6.36 9.08 11.54
C PHE A 22 -6.81 8.25 10.34
N ALA A 23 -7.80 7.38 10.55
CA ALA A 23 -8.27 6.46 9.51
C ALA A 23 -9.08 7.18 8.42
N VAL A 24 -10.03 8.04 8.80
CA VAL A 24 -10.94 8.67 7.83
C VAL A 24 -10.20 9.52 6.79
N PRO A 25 -9.28 10.45 7.15
CA PRO A 25 -8.52 11.18 6.16
C PRO A 25 -7.70 10.27 5.24
N SER A 26 -7.11 9.20 5.80
CA SER A 26 -6.33 8.25 5.04
C SER A 26 -7.17 7.46 4.02
N ILE A 27 -8.40 7.09 4.39
CA ILE A 27 -9.36 6.41 3.50
C ILE A 27 -9.78 7.36 2.37
N ILE A 28 -10.17 8.59 2.70
CA ILE A 28 -10.56 9.60 1.71
C ILE A 28 -9.43 9.83 0.70
N ALA A 29 -8.20 10.03 1.17
CA ALA A 29 -7.05 10.21 0.30
C ALA A 29 -6.84 9.03 -0.65
N MET A 30 -7.03 7.79 -0.16
CA MET A 30 -6.90 6.58 -0.98
C MET A 30 -8.00 6.47 -2.02
N LEU A 31 -9.25 6.72 -1.65
CA LEU A 31 -10.38 6.67 -2.60
C LEU A 31 -10.22 7.70 -3.72
N VAL A 32 -9.85 8.92 -3.38
CA VAL A 32 -9.58 9.98 -4.37
C VAL A 32 -8.38 9.60 -5.25
N SER A 33 -7.31 9.05 -4.67
CA SER A 33 -6.15 8.57 -5.42
C SER A 33 -6.50 7.44 -6.39
N SER A 34 -7.39 6.52 -5.99
CA SER A 34 -7.87 5.47 -6.89
C SER A 34 -8.74 6.01 -8.01
N LEU A 35 -9.59 7.00 -7.70
CA LEU A 35 -10.46 7.63 -8.68
C LEU A 35 -9.66 8.40 -9.74
N TYR A 36 -8.67 9.20 -9.32
CA TYR A 36 -7.87 9.94 -10.28
C TYR A 36 -7.05 9.01 -11.21
N ASN A 37 -6.54 7.87 -10.71
CA ASN A 37 -5.86 6.90 -11.56
C ASN A 37 -6.79 6.34 -12.67
N ILE A 38 -8.08 6.15 -12.36
CA ILE A 38 -9.07 5.71 -13.37
C ILE A 38 -9.30 6.82 -14.38
N VAL A 39 -9.47 8.06 -13.93
CA VAL A 39 -9.69 9.23 -14.79
C VAL A 39 -8.51 9.49 -15.72
N ASP A 40 -7.28 9.41 -15.21
CA ASP A 40 -6.04 9.51 -15.99
C ASP A 40 -6.00 8.47 -17.13
N GLN A 41 -6.29 7.18 -16.81
CA GLN A 41 -6.35 6.12 -17.82
C GLN A 41 -7.44 6.37 -18.88
N VAL A 42 -8.57 6.97 -18.50
CA VAL A 42 -9.62 7.34 -19.45
C VAL A 42 -9.13 8.45 -20.39
N PHE A 43 -8.48 9.49 -19.87
CA PHE A 43 -7.94 10.58 -20.69
C PHE A 43 -6.84 10.09 -21.64
N ILE A 44 -5.93 9.25 -21.18
CA ILE A 44 -4.88 8.65 -22.03
C ILE A 44 -5.54 7.78 -23.12
N GLY A 45 -6.52 6.95 -22.76
CA GLY A 45 -7.24 6.10 -23.72
C GLY A 45 -7.98 6.89 -24.79
N GLN A 46 -8.59 8.02 -24.44
CA GLN A 46 -9.30 8.89 -25.38
C GLN A 46 -8.37 9.76 -26.24
N GLY A 47 -7.26 10.22 -25.66
CA GLY A 47 -6.35 11.17 -26.34
C GLY A 47 -5.25 10.49 -27.14
N VAL A 48 -4.78 9.31 -26.72
CA VAL A 48 -3.65 8.58 -27.34
C VAL A 48 -4.09 7.23 -27.90
N GLY A 49 -5.20 6.69 -27.40
CA GLY A 49 -5.71 5.38 -27.77
C GLY A 49 -5.12 4.25 -26.92
N TYR A 50 -5.37 3.00 -27.37
CA TYR A 50 -4.99 1.80 -26.64
C TYR A 50 -3.48 1.62 -26.45
N LEU A 51 -2.64 2.14 -27.36
CA LEU A 51 -1.18 2.10 -27.24
C LEU A 51 -0.67 2.96 -26.07
N GLY A 52 -1.34 4.10 -25.80
CA GLY A 52 -1.04 4.93 -24.64
C GLY A 52 -1.32 4.21 -23.32
N ASN A 53 -2.49 3.59 -23.19
CA ASN A 53 -2.83 2.78 -22.03
C ASN A 53 -1.90 1.57 -21.87
N ALA A 54 -1.53 0.92 -22.97
CA ALA A 54 -0.57 -0.18 -22.94
C ALA A 54 0.81 0.27 -22.45
N ALA A 55 1.26 1.45 -22.89
CA ALA A 55 2.54 2.03 -22.45
C ALA A 55 2.57 2.32 -20.94
N THR A 56 1.50 2.90 -20.39
CA THR A 56 1.39 3.15 -18.94
C THR A 56 1.32 1.86 -18.14
N ASN A 57 0.65 0.82 -18.64
CA ASN A 57 0.62 -0.50 -18.00
C ASN A 57 2.00 -1.16 -17.95
N VAL A 58 2.78 -1.05 -19.02
CA VAL A 58 4.16 -1.56 -19.05
C VAL A 58 5.07 -0.80 -18.07
N ALA A 59 4.83 0.51 -17.87
CA ALA A 59 5.57 1.33 -16.91
C ALA A 59 5.11 1.15 -15.45
N PHE A 60 3.93 0.57 -15.21
CA PHE A 60 3.31 0.44 -13.88
C PHE A 60 4.19 -0.27 -12.83
N PRO A 61 4.94 -1.36 -13.15
CA PRO A 61 5.84 -2.00 -12.19
C PRO A 61 6.90 -1.05 -11.62
N LEU A 62 7.38 -0.08 -12.40
CA LEU A 62 8.34 0.93 -11.93
C LEU A 62 7.72 1.82 -10.85
N THR A 63 6.48 2.24 -11.03
CA THR A 63 5.73 2.98 -10.01
C THR A 63 5.51 2.14 -8.75
N THR A 64 5.23 0.84 -8.90
CA THR A 64 5.07 -0.08 -7.76
C THR A 64 6.35 -0.22 -6.94
N ILE A 65 7.51 -0.29 -7.59
CA ILE A 65 8.83 -0.32 -6.91
C ILE A 65 9.10 1.01 -6.19
N SER A 66 8.79 2.16 -6.81
CA SER A 66 8.86 3.46 -6.14
C SER A 66 8.02 3.49 -4.87
N LEU A 67 6.79 2.97 -4.93
CA LEU A 67 5.90 2.89 -3.78
C LEU A 67 6.47 1.95 -2.70
N ALA A 68 7.09 0.84 -3.08
CA ALA A 68 7.75 -0.07 -2.14
C ALA A 68 8.92 0.63 -1.41
N ILE A 69 9.73 1.42 -2.11
CA ILE A 69 10.81 2.23 -1.53
C ILE A 69 10.22 3.30 -0.58
N ALA A 70 9.16 3.98 -1.01
CA ALA A 70 8.47 4.99 -0.20
C ALA A 70 7.89 4.40 1.09
N LEU A 71 7.32 3.19 1.03
CA LEU A 71 6.80 2.47 2.21
C LEU A 71 7.93 1.98 3.11
N LEU A 72 9.04 1.51 2.53
CA LEU A 72 10.22 1.08 3.29
C LEU A 72 10.73 2.19 4.21
N ILE A 73 10.92 3.36 3.65
CA ILE A 73 11.47 4.50 4.39
C ILE A 73 10.38 5.21 5.18
N GLY A 74 9.22 5.48 4.56
CA GLY A 74 8.15 6.28 5.15
C GLY A 74 7.47 5.60 6.34
N ILE A 75 7.07 4.33 6.21
CA ILE A 75 6.45 3.60 7.32
C ILE A 75 7.49 3.24 8.39
N GLY A 76 8.70 2.87 7.97
CA GLY A 76 9.78 2.57 8.89
C GLY A 76 10.15 3.76 9.78
N SER A 77 10.32 4.93 9.18
CA SER A 77 10.60 6.17 9.90
C SER A 77 9.42 6.63 10.76
N ALA A 78 8.18 6.54 10.26
CA ALA A 78 6.99 6.88 11.02
C ALA A 78 6.83 6.01 12.28
N SER A 79 7.10 4.71 12.16
CA SER A 79 7.07 3.78 13.30
C SER A 79 8.14 4.11 14.33
N LEU A 80 9.37 4.32 13.88
CA LEU A 80 10.49 4.63 14.77
C LEU A 80 10.32 6.00 15.44
N PHE A 81 9.87 7.00 14.68
CA PHE A 81 9.54 8.33 15.20
C PHE A 81 8.48 8.24 16.31
N SER A 82 7.38 7.52 16.07
CA SER A 82 6.32 7.37 17.07
C SER A 82 6.79 6.65 18.33
N LEU A 83 7.64 5.62 18.20
CA LEU A 83 8.22 4.88 19.32
C LEU A 83 9.12 5.78 20.18
N ASN A 84 10.06 6.51 19.56
CA ASN A 84 10.99 7.39 20.26
C ASN A 84 10.24 8.56 20.92
N LEU A 85 9.27 9.14 20.21
CA LEU A 85 8.44 10.21 20.76
C LEU A 85 7.64 9.73 22.00
N GLY A 86 7.07 8.54 21.94
CA GLY A 86 6.36 7.93 23.07
C GLY A 86 7.28 7.59 24.25
N ALA A 87 8.52 7.18 23.97
CA ALA A 87 9.53 6.94 25.00
C ALA A 87 10.06 8.24 25.66
N GLY A 88 9.78 9.39 25.05
CA GLY A 88 10.29 10.69 25.51
C GLY A 88 11.65 11.08 24.91
N GLU A 89 12.16 10.27 23.98
CA GLU A 89 13.45 10.46 23.29
C GLU A 89 13.27 11.42 22.10
N LYS A 90 13.02 12.70 22.39
CA LYS A 90 12.72 13.72 21.36
C LYS A 90 13.88 13.90 20.37
N GLU A 91 15.10 13.89 20.83
CA GLU A 91 16.29 14.09 19.98
C GLU A 91 16.45 12.95 18.97
N ASP A 92 16.27 11.70 19.41
CA ASP A 92 16.27 10.53 18.55
C ASP A 92 15.12 10.58 17.54
N ALA A 93 13.93 11.05 17.95
CA ALA A 93 12.80 11.24 17.05
C ALA A 93 13.11 12.27 15.95
N VAL A 94 13.75 13.40 16.29
CA VAL A 94 14.19 14.42 15.33
C VAL A 94 15.20 13.84 14.34
N GLN A 95 16.17 13.08 14.84
CA GLN A 95 17.20 12.47 13.99
C GLN A 95 16.60 11.47 13.00
N VAL A 96 15.57 10.73 13.39
CA VAL A 96 14.82 9.85 12.48
C VAL A 96 14.23 10.63 11.31
N VAL A 97 13.60 11.79 11.57
CA VAL A 97 12.98 12.61 10.50
C VAL A 97 14.02 13.09 9.50
N GLY A 98 15.13 13.67 9.97
CA GLY A 98 16.18 14.19 9.11
C GLY A 98 16.86 13.09 8.29
N THR A 99 17.23 11.97 8.93
CA THR A 99 17.82 10.82 8.25
C THR A 99 16.86 10.22 7.21
N ALA A 100 15.57 10.07 7.55
CA ALA A 100 14.57 9.52 6.65
C ALA A 100 14.37 10.40 5.41
N PHE A 101 14.29 11.72 5.60
CA PHE A 101 14.17 12.67 4.48
C PHE A 101 15.36 12.54 3.50
N THR A 102 16.57 12.49 4.03
CA THR A 102 17.79 12.31 3.21
C THR A 102 17.78 10.93 2.51
N MET A 103 17.37 9.86 3.20
CA MET A 103 17.21 8.54 2.58
C MET A 103 16.23 8.59 1.41
N MET A 104 15.06 9.22 1.59
CA MET A 104 14.04 9.34 0.52
C MET A 104 14.60 10.04 -0.71
N LEU A 105 15.34 11.13 -0.53
CA LEU A 105 15.97 11.87 -1.63
C LEU A 105 17.04 11.02 -2.32
N VAL A 106 17.97 10.46 -1.57
CA VAL A 106 19.10 9.69 -2.12
C VAL A 106 18.59 8.44 -2.87
N PHE A 107 17.73 7.64 -2.23
CA PHE A 107 17.18 6.45 -2.88
C PHE A 107 16.26 6.77 -4.05
N GLY A 108 15.51 7.89 -3.96
CA GLY A 108 14.66 8.37 -5.05
C GLY A 108 15.48 8.77 -6.28
N VAL A 109 16.56 9.52 -6.08
CA VAL A 109 17.45 9.93 -7.19
C VAL A 109 18.19 8.73 -7.77
N ILE A 110 18.73 7.84 -6.91
CA ILE A 110 19.38 6.59 -7.38
C ILE A 110 18.41 5.77 -8.22
N TYR A 111 17.17 5.62 -7.75
CA TYR A 111 16.15 4.85 -8.48
C TYR A 111 15.80 5.48 -9.84
N ALA A 112 15.63 6.81 -9.89
CA ALA A 112 15.39 7.52 -11.14
C ALA A 112 16.53 7.34 -12.14
N VAL A 113 17.79 7.43 -11.68
CA VAL A 113 18.99 7.20 -12.51
C VAL A 113 19.06 5.75 -13.00
N LEU A 114 18.75 4.78 -12.16
CA LEU A 114 18.70 3.37 -12.55
C LEU A 114 17.63 3.10 -13.62
N ILE A 115 16.46 3.74 -13.52
CA ILE A 115 15.42 3.66 -14.56
C ILE A 115 15.95 4.17 -15.88
N GLU A 116 16.63 5.31 -15.91
CA GLU A 116 17.17 5.89 -17.16
C GLU A 116 18.27 5.02 -17.78
N ILE A 117 19.20 4.49 -16.96
CA ILE A 117 20.27 3.63 -17.44
C ILE A 117 19.72 2.31 -18.02
N PHE A 118 18.74 1.70 -17.34
CA PHE A 118 18.18 0.41 -17.73
C PHE A 118 16.81 0.51 -18.42
N LEU A 119 16.47 1.66 -18.98
CA LEU A 119 15.14 1.96 -19.50
C LEU A 119 14.63 0.89 -20.48
N VAL A 120 15.39 0.59 -21.52
CA VAL A 120 14.98 -0.38 -22.56
C VAL A 120 14.91 -1.81 -22.02
N PRO A 121 15.93 -2.33 -21.32
CA PRO A 121 15.88 -3.65 -20.69
C PRO A 121 14.69 -3.82 -19.75
N LEU A 122 14.39 -2.82 -18.91
CA LEU A 122 13.27 -2.87 -17.97
C LEU A 122 11.93 -2.92 -18.69
N LEU A 123 11.70 -2.03 -19.66
CA LEU A 123 10.44 -2.00 -20.42
C LEU A 123 10.25 -3.30 -21.22
N THR A 124 11.31 -3.85 -21.79
CA THR A 124 11.27 -5.14 -22.49
C THR A 124 10.91 -6.27 -21.53
N ALA A 125 11.53 -6.30 -20.34
CA ALA A 125 11.23 -7.30 -19.32
C ALA A 125 9.79 -7.20 -18.80
N PHE A 126 9.19 -6.01 -18.82
CA PHE A 126 7.80 -5.78 -18.43
C PHE A 126 6.80 -5.96 -19.58
N GLY A 127 7.26 -6.42 -20.76
CA GLY A 127 6.40 -6.84 -21.85
C GLY A 127 6.13 -5.76 -22.92
N ALA A 128 6.98 -4.73 -23.04
CA ALA A 128 6.87 -3.78 -24.14
C ALA A 128 7.13 -4.45 -25.49
N THR A 129 6.14 -4.39 -26.38
CA THR A 129 6.28 -4.80 -27.78
C THR A 129 6.93 -3.71 -28.61
N ALA A 130 7.36 -4.03 -29.84
CA ALA A 130 7.96 -3.05 -30.74
C ALA A 130 7.04 -1.84 -30.99
N GLU A 131 5.71 -2.03 -31.02
CA GLU A 131 4.73 -0.97 -31.23
C GLU A 131 4.54 -0.08 -29.99
N ILE A 132 4.59 -0.67 -28.78
CA ILE A 132 4.39 0.01 -27.51
C ILE A 132 5.67 0.72 -27.06
N MET A 133 6.83 0.21 -27.41
CA MET A 133 8.13 0.67 -26.93
C MET A 133 8.37 2.19 -27.10
N PRO A 134 8.04 2.84 -28.21
CA PRO A 134 8.22 4.30 -28.35
C PRO A 134 7.43 5.09 -27.31
N TYR A 135 6.15 4.76 -27.12
CA TYR A 135 5.27 5.41 -26.15
C TYR A 135 5.70 5.13 -24.72
N ALA A 136 6.09 3.87 -24.42
CA ALA A 136 6.54 3.49 -23.10
C ALA A 136 7.87 4.17 -22.72
N LYS A 137 8.80 4.33 -23.67
CA LYS A 137 10.04 5.08 -23.44
C LYS A 137 9.78 6.56 -23.14
N GLU A 138 8.94 7.19 -23.94
CA GLU A 138 8.60 8.60 -23.77
C GLU A 138 7.94 8.84 -22.42
N TYR A 139 6.93 8.05 -22.08
CA TYR A 139 6.22 8.12 -20.81
C TYR A 139 7.16 7.88 -19.62
N THR A 140 7.96 6.82 -19.68
CA THR A 140 8.81 6.39 -18.56
C THR A 140 9.96 7.36 -18.31
N ARG A 141 10.60 7.90 -19.33
CA ARG A 141 11.65 8.94 -19.17
C ARG A 141 11.15 10.14 -18.40
N ILE A 142 9.97 10.61 -18.78
CA ILE A 142 9.38 11.76 -18.12
C ILE A 142 9.00 11.36 -16.68
N THR A 143 8.28 10.27 -16.46
CA THR A 143 7.84 9.85 -15.13
C THR A 143 8.98 9.47 -14.19
N ALA A 144 10.12 9.01 -14.72
CA ALA A 144 11.33 8.73 -13.94
C ALA A 144 11.81 9.97 -13.16
N ILE A 145 11.72 11.16 -13.76
CA ILE A 145 12.04 12.44 -13.08
C ILE A 145 11.11 12.66 -11.88
N GLY A 146 9.87 12.18 -11.95
CA GLY A 146 8.88 12.29 -10.87
C GLY A 146 9.10 11.33 -9.71
N MET A 147 9.84 10.23 -9.89
CA MET A 147 9.98 9.18 -8.87
C MET A 147 10.56 9.65 -7.54
N PRO A 148 11.60 10.50 -7.48
CA PRO A 148 12.09 11.06 -6.22
C PRO A 148 11.01 11.85 -5.47
N PHE A 149 10.21 12.64 -6.18
CA PHE A 149 9.15 13.45 -5.60
C PHE A 149 8.01 12.58 -5.07
N LEU A 150 7.66 11.50 -5.77
CA LEU A 150 6.69 10.51 -5.33
C LEU A 150 7.15 9.83 -4.02
N ILE A 151 8.40 9.41 -3.95
CA ILE A 151 8.97 8.76 -2.76
C ILE A 151 8.98 9.71 -1.57
N VAL A 152 9.45 10.94 -1.76
CA VAL A 152 9.48 11.96 -0.71
C VAL A 152 8.07 12.33 -0.25
N ASN A 153 7.13 12.55 -1.17
CA ASN A 153 5.75 12.89 -0.83
C ASN A 153 5.10 11.80 0.03
N ASN A 154 5.18 10.53 -0.39
CA ASN A 154 4.60 9.43 0.36
C ASN A 154 5.28 9.24 1.72
N GLY A 155 6.59 9.32 1.78
CA GLY A 155 7.34 9.18 3.02
C GLY A 155 7.06 10.30 4.02
N MET A 156 7.09 11.56 3.56
CA MET A 156 6.76 12.73 4.39
C MET A 156 5.30 12.73 4.86
N SER A 157 4.37 12.24 4.03
CA SER A 157 2.98 12.06 4.41
C SER A 157 2.82 11.06 5.57
N ASN A 158 3.61 9.98 5.59
CA ASN A 158 3.63 9.03 6.70
C ASN A 158 4.21 9.66 7.98
N LEU A 159 5.28 10.44 7.88
CA LEU A 159 5.88 11.18 9.01
C LEU A 159 4.95 12.26 9.56
N ALA A 160 4.28 13.03 8.71
CA ALA A 160 3.29 14.03 9.13
C ALA A 160 2.13 13.40 9.89
N ARG A 161 1.70 12.20 9.46
CA ARG A 161 0.69 11.41 10.17
C ARG A 161 1.20 10.96 11.53
N ALA A 162 2.44 10.49 11.61
CA ALA A 162 3.08 10.06 12.86
C ALA A 162 3.21 11.20 13.87
N ASP A 163 3.42 12.43 13.39
CA ASP A 163 3.46 13.66 14.20
C ASP A 163 2.06 14.17 14.62
N GLY A 164 1.00 13.41 14.34
CA GLY A 164 -0.37 13.78 14.73
C GLY A 164 -1.10 14.70 13.74
N SER A 165 -0.68 14.76 12.49
CA SER A 165 -1.29 15.61 11.44
C SER A 165 -1.85 14.80 10.25
N PRO A 166 -2.82 13.88 10.47
CA PRO A 166 -3.38 13.04 9.40
C PRO A 166 -4.11 13.84 8.33
N LYS A 167 -4.73 14.97 8.68
CA LYS A 167 -5.38 15.87 7.71
C LYS A 167 -4.37 16.49 6.75
N PHE A 168 -3.19 16.88 7.23
CA PHE A 168 -2.13 17.40 6.39
C PHE A 168 -1.60 16.32 5.43
N SER A 169 -1.38 15.10 5.93
CA SER A 169 -1.02 13.94 5.09
C SER A 169 -2.04 13.70 3.96
N MET A 170 -3.34 13.78 4.26
CA MET A 170 -4.41 13.71 3.27
C MET A 170 -4.29 14.84 2.22
N THR A 171 -4.09 16.08 2.67
CA THR A 171 -3.99 17.25 1.78
C THR A 171 -2.83 17.10 0.79
N CYS A 172 -1.67 16.59 1.22
CA CYS A 172 -0.53 16.33 0.33
C CYS A 172 -0.90 15.37 -0.81
N MET A 173 -1.67 14.32 -0.51
CA MET A 173 -2.10 13.35 -1.53
C MET A 173 -3.16 13.93 -2.45
N LEU A 174 -4.13 14.67 -1.92
CA LEU A 174 -5.23 15.26 -2.69
C LEU A 174 -4.76 16.34 -3.67
N ILE A 175 -3.85 17.21 -3.27
CA ILE A 175 -3.34 18.29 -4.13
C ILE A 175 -2.76 17.71 -5.41
N GLY A 176 -1.94 16.67 -5.33
CA GLY A 176 -1.36 16.04 -6.52
C GLY A 176 -2.40 15.42 -7.43
N ALA A 177 -3.37 14.71 -6.86
CA ALA A 177 -4.45 14.10 -7.62
C ALA A 177 -5.31 15.16 -8.35
N ILE A 178 -5.64 16.26 -7.67
CA ILE A 178 -6.43 17.37 -8.26
C ILE A 178 -5.65 18.04 -9.40
N ILE A 179 -4.37 18.38 -9.18
CA ILE A 179 -3.54 19.01 -10.19
C ILE A 179 -3.38 18.11 -11.42
N ASN A 180 -3.08 16.83 -11.23
CA ASN A 180 -2.97 15.87 -12.31
C ASN A 180 -4.29 15.80 -13.11
N THR A 181 -5.43 15.62 -12.46
CA THR A 181 -6.75 15.54 -13.10
C THR A 181 -7.10 16.79 -13.92
N ILE A 182 -6.64 17.98 -13.49
CA ILE A 182 -6.85 19.23 -14.22
C ILE A 182 -5.88 19.35 -15.41
N LEU A 183 -4.61 18.97 -15.23
CA LEU A 183 -3.58 19.12 -16.25
C LEU A 183 -3.65 18.05 -17.34
N ASP A 184 -4.12 16.85 -17.06
CA ASP A 184 -4.24 15.77 -18.05
C ASP A 184 -5.02 16.19 -19.29
N PRO A 185 -6.27 16.70 -19.20
CA PRO A 185 -7.01 17.13 -20.39
C PRO A 185 -6.36 18.32 -21.09
N VAL A 186 -5.72 19.21 -20.34
CA VAL A 186 -5.02 20.36 -20.93
C VAL A 186 -3.83 19.91 -21.78
N PHE A 187 -2.98 19.03 -21.26
CA PHE A 187 -1.79 18.58 -21.97
C PHE A 187 -2.08 17.57 -23.06
N ILE A 188 -3.07 16.68 -22.84
CA ILE A 188 -3.42 15.65 -23.82
C ILE A 188 -4.25 16.23 -24.98
N PHE A 189 -5.31 17.00 -24.70
CA PHE A 189 -6.27 17.45 -25.73
C PHE A 189 -5.99 18.83 -26.27
N ILE A 190 -5.60 19.80 -25.40
CA ILE A 190 -5.35 21.20 -25.84
C ILE A 190 -3.96 21.32 -26.45
N PHE A 191 -2.92 20.90 -25.71
CA PHE A 191 -1.54 20.96 -26.22
C PHE A 191 -1.15 19.78 -27.11
N LYS A 192 -1.98 18.75 -27.18
CA LYS A 192 -1.80 17.55 -28.04
C LYS A 192 -0.44 16.85 -27.83
N LEU A 193 0.03 16.83 -26.58
CA LEU A 193 1.31 16.21 -26.23
C LEU A 193 1.23 14.69 -26.12
N GLY A 194 0.06 14.07 -26.32
CA GLY A 194 -0.10 12.62 -26.25
C GLY A 194 0.29 12.02 -24.90
N VAL A 195 1.03 10.92 -24.92
CA VAL A 195 1.48 10.21 -23.70
C VAL A 195 2.43 11.07 -22.86
N ALA A 196 3.26 11.90 -23.49
CA ALA A 196 4.12 12.85 -22.78
C ALA A 196 3.31 13.86 -21.98
N GLY A 197 2.15 14.27 -22.48
CA GLY A 197 1.25 15.18 -21.76
C GLY A 197 0.76 14.60 -20.44
N ALA A 198 0.28 13.34 -20.43
CA ALA A 198 -0.09 12.64 -19.21
C ALA A 198 1.09 12.48 -18.23
N ALA A 199 2.28 12.15 -18.76
CA ALA A 199 3.48 12.05 -17.94
C ALA A 199 3.85 13.39 -17.27
N TRP A 200 3.83 14.50 -18.00
CA TRP A 200 4.08 15.84 -17.45
C TRP A 200 3.04 16.26 -16.42
N ALA A 201 1.75 16.01 -16.67
CA ALA A 201 0.69 16.29 -15.69
C ALA A 201 0.91 15.52 -14.38
N THR A 202 1.29 14.25 -14.49
CA THR A 202 1.61 13.40 -13.34
C THR A 202 2.80 13.95 -12.54
N ILE A 203 3.89 14.33 -13.21
CA ILE A 203 5.09 14.87 -12.53
C ILE A 203 4.78 16.20 -11.85
N ILE A 204 4.10 17.11 -12.51
CA ILE A 204 3.76 18.41 -11.93
C ILE A 204 2.93 18.20 -10.66
N GLY A 205 1.93 17.30 -10.70
CA GLY A 205 1.18 16.91 -9.52
C GLY A 205 2.06 16.37 -8.40
N GLN A 206 3.02 15.49 -8.72
CA GLN A 206 3.97 14.92 -7.77
C GLN A 206 4.92 15.96 -7.18
N ILE A 207 5.44 16.89 -7.99
CA ILE A 207 6.33 17.98 -7.53
C ILE A 207 5.57 18.89 -6.56
N VAL A 208 4.38 19.35 -6.91
CA VAL A 208 3.59 20.24 -6.04
C VAL A 208 3.22 19.54 -4.73
N SER A 209 2.76 18.29 -4.79
CA SER A 209 2.51 17.49 -3.60
C SER A 209 3.74 17.34 -2.72
N CYS A 210 4.89 17.06 -3.33
CA CYS A 210 6.17 16.95 -2.63
C CYS A 210 6.56 18.26 -1.94
N LEU A 211 6.45 19.40 -2.63
CA LEU A 211 6.74 20.71 -2.03
C LEU A 211 5.85 20.99 -0.82
N VAL A 212 4.55 20.68 -0.94
CA VAL A 212 3.63 20.78 0.19
C VAL A 212 4.05 19.85 1.32
N ALA A 213 4.36 18.58 1.04
CA ALA A 213 4.81 17.61 2.03
C ALA A 213 6.11 18.03 2.73
N VAL A 214 7.10 18.55 1.97
CA VAL A 214 8.37 19.04 2.50
C VAL A 214 8.16 20.29 3.37
N SER A 215 7.16 21.14 3.07
CA SER A 215 6.84 22.29 3.93
C SER A 215 6.51 21.89 5.37
N TYR A 216 6.12 20.62 5.60
CA TYR A 216 5.87 20.09 6.94
C TYR A 216 7.13 20.01 7.79
N LEU A 217 8.33 19.94 7.21
CA LEU A 217 9.59 19.99 7.97
C LEU A 217 9.68 21.22 8.89
N LYS A 218 9.06 22.33 8.51
CA LYS A 218 8.98 23.57 9.32
C LYS A 218 7.78 23.58 10.30
N ARG A 219 6.92 22.57 10.24
CA ARG A 219 5.63 22.53 10.97
C ARG A 219 5.50 21.35 11.91
N PHE A 220 6.58 20.58 12.13
CA PHE A 220 6.55 19.51 13.12
C PHE A 220 6.12 20.05 14.47
N ARG A 221 5.13 19.39 15.09
CA ARG A 221 4.51 19.86 16.34
C ARG A 221 5.34 19.47 17.57
N ASN A 222 6.02 18.35 17.48
CA ASN A 222 6.66 17.73 18.63
C ASN A 222 8.18 17.87 18.64
N VAL A 223 8.77 18.34 17.53
CA VAL A 223 10.22 18.36 17.33
C VAL A 223 10.65 19.57 16.48
N GLU A 224 11.84 20.12 16.78
CA GLU A 224 12.49 21.17 16.00
C GLU A 224 13.63 20.59 15.17
N LEU A 225 13.60 20.81 13.86
CA LEU A 225 14.59 20.28 12.92
C LEU A 225 15.73 21.29 12.72
N LYS A 226 16.97 20.82 12.93
CA LYS A 226 18.20 21.56 12.64
C LYS A 226 18.98 20.86 11.52
N ALA A 227 19.81 21.60 10.79
CA ALA A 227 20.53 21.09 9.62
C ALA A 227 21.40 19.85 9.87
N HIS A 228 21.95 19.69 11.06
CA HIS A 228 22.80 18.55 11.39
C HIS A 228 22.06 17.20 11.45
N TYR A 229 20.74 17.19 11.62
CA TYR A 229 19.93 15.96 11.65
C TYR A 229 19.76 15.29 10.27
N PHE A 230 20.05 16.01 9.18
CA PHE A 230 19.94 15.47 7.81
C PHE A 230 21.12 14.58 7.38
N ARG A 231 21.98 14.19 8.31
CA ARG A 231 23.07 13.25 8.03
C ARG A 231 22.60 11.81 8.02
N LEU A 232 23.16 11.03 7.09
CA LEU A 232 22.89 9.59 7.01
C LEU A 232 23.70 8.84 8.07
N HIS A 233 23.01 8.23 9.03
CA HIS A 233 23.60 7.35 10.03
C HIS A 233 23.29 5.89 9.70
N ARG A 234 24.30 5.09 9.32
CA ARG A 234 24.12 3.70 8.87
C ARG A 234 23.22 2.87 9.80
N LYS A 235 23.45 2.94 11.11
CA LYS A 235 22.65 2.19 12.10
C LYS A 235 21.17 2.60 12.06
N LEU A 236 20.90 3.90 11.93
CA LEU A 236 19.56 4.45 11.88
C LEU A 236 18.87 4.11 10.57
N CYS A 237 19.58 4.21 9.44
CA CYS A 237 19.07 3.79 8.13
C CYS A 237 18.64 2.32 8.12
N LEU A 238 19.44 1.42 8.68
CA LEU A 238 19.11 0.00 8.79
C LEU A 238 17.90 -0.23 9.70
N LYS A 239 17.78 0.51 10.81
CA LYS A 239 16.63 0.40 11.71
C LYS A 239 15.34 0.89 11.05
N ILE A 240 15.38 2.01 10.33
CA ILE A 240 14.27 2.51 9.52
C ILE A 240 13.88 1.49 8.47
N ALA A 241 14.84 1.01 7.67
CA ALA A 241 14.57 0.03 6.63
C ALA A 241 13.97 -1.26 7.19
N SER A 242 14.48 -1.78 8.31
CA SER A 242 13.96 -3.00 8.94
C SER A 242 12.48 -2.87 9.35
N LEU A 243 12.08 -1.73 9.92
CA LEU A 243 10.70 -1.49 10.34
C LEU A 243 9.73 -1.30 9.16
N GLY A 244 10.20 -0.75 8.04
CA GLY A 244 9.41 -0.59 6.82
C GLY A 244 9.40 -1.81 5.92
N MET A 245 10.32 -2.77 6.13
CA MET A 245 10.50 -3.95 5.26
C MET A 245 9.22 -4.76 5.07
N SER A 246 8.44 -4.92 6.11
CA SER A 246 7.16 -5.66 6.06
C SER A 246 6.21 -5.11 4.98
N ASN A 247 6.01 -3.80 4.95
CA ASN A 247 5.11 -3.15 3.99
C ASN A 247 5.70 -3.11 2.57
N SER A 248 7.00 -2.86 2.47
CA SER A 248 7.72 -2.85 1.20
C SER A 248 7.70 -4.23 0.53
N LEU A 249 8.06 -5.27 1.24
CA LEU A 249 8.02 -6.64 0.73
C LEU A 249 6.61 -7.10 0.37
N ASN A 250 5.60 -6.70 1.14
CA ASN A 250 4.22 -7.01 0.80
C ASN A 250 3.81 -6.38 -0.53
N GLN A 251 4.23 -5.13 -0.79
CA GLN A 251 3.94 -4.44 -2.05
C GLN A 251 4.58 -5.15 -3.25
N VAL A 252 5.83 -5.58 -3.12
CA VAL A 252 6.52 -6.34 -4.16
C VAL A 252 5.89 -7.73 -4.33
N ALA A 253 5.60 -8.42 -3.23
CA ALA A 253 5.00 -9.75 -3.25
C ALA A 253 3.63 -9.78 -3.95
N LEU A 254 2.81 -8.75 -3.78
CA LEU A 254 1.53 -8.61 -4.49
C LEU A 254 1.70 -8.62 -6.01
N THR A 255 2.74 -7.96 -6.52
CA THR A 255 3.05 -7.96 -7.96
C THR A 255 3.44 -9.35 -8.45
N PHE A 256 4.30 -10.06 -7.70
CA PHE A 256 4.68 -11.44 -8.04
C PHE A 256 3.49 -12.39 -8.00
N VAL A 257 2.64 -12.29 -6.97
CA VAL A 257 1.40 -13.09 -6.89
C VAL A 257 0.51 -12.85 -8.11
N GLN A 258 0.34 -11.60 -8.53
CA GLN A 258 -0.48 -11.27 -9.69
C GLN A 258 0.07 -11.92 -10.98
N ILE A 259 1.40 -11.92 -11.17
CA ILE A 259 2.05 -12.56 -12.32
C ILE A 259 1.82 -14.08 -12.28
N VAL A 260 2.08 -14.72 -11.14
CA VAL A 260 1.89 -16.18 -10.98
C VAL A 260 0.43 -16.56 -11.17
N LEU A 261 -0.49 -15.80 -10.58
CA LEU A 261 -1.94 -16.05 -10.69
C LEU A 261 -2.42 -15.95 -12.13
N ASN A 262 -2.01 -14.90 -12.87
CA ASN A 262 -2.37 -14.72 -14.27
C ASN A 262 -1.82 -15.86 -15.15
N ASN A 263 -0.56 -16.24 -14.97
CA ASN A 263 0.04 -17.34 -15.72
C ASN A 263 -0.63 -18.69 -15.42
N SER A 264 -0.95 -18.96 -14.14
CA SER A 264 -1.66 -20.18 -13.75
C SER A 264 -3.07 -20.22 -14.34
N LEU A 265 -3.81 -19.11 -14.31
CA LEU A 265 -5.13 -19.02 -14.89
C LEU A 265 -5.11 -19.18 -16.42
N THR A 266 -4.12 -18.63 -17.10
CA THR A 266 -3.95 -18.79 -18.54
C THR A 266 -3.67 -20.24 -18.91
N TYR A 267 -2.74 -20.90 -18.18
CA TYR A 267 -2.35 -22.29 -18.44
C TYR A 267 -3.50 -23.27 -18.15
N TYR A 268 -4.05 -23.27 -16.93
CA TYR A 268 -5.14 -24.18 -16.55
C TYR A 268 -6.48 -23.80 -17.17
N GLY A 269 -6.68 -22.54 -17.52
CA GLY A 269 -7.83 -22.08 -18.29
C GLY A 269 -7.87 -22.73 -19.66
N ALA A 270 -6.72 -22.80 -20.36
CA ALA A 270 -6.60 -23.48 -21.66
C ALA A 270 -6.94 -24.98 -21.60
N LEU A 271 -6.76 -25.61 -20.44
CA LEU A 271 -7.06 -27.02 -20.19
C LEU A 271 -8.50 -27.23 -19.68
N SER A 272 -9.27 -26.16 -19.51
CA SER A 272 -10.64 -26.17 -18.99
C SER A 272 -11.65 -25.76 -20.07
N PRO A 273 -12.95 -26.00 -19.86
CA PRO A 273 -14.01 -25.53 -20.78
C PRO A 273 -14.07 -24.00 -20.95
N TYR A 274 -13.45 -23.25 -20.01
CA TYR A 274 -13.49 -21.79 -19.98
C TYR A 274 -12.51 -21.11 -20.93
N GLY A 275 -11.50 -21.83 -21.46
CA GLY A 275 -10.45 -21.25 -22.29
C GLY A 275 -9.48 -20.35 -21.51
N LYS A 276 -8.56 -19.69 -22.21
CA LYS A 276 -7.52 -18.84 -21.59
C LYS A 276 -8.03 -17.49 -21.10
N GLU A 277 -8.98 -16.92 -21.82
CA GLU A 277 -9.35 -15.50 -21.69
C GLU A 277 -10.37 -15.26 -20.59
N ILE A 278 -11.38 -16.15 -20.46
CA ILE A 278 -12.42 -16.01 -19.44
C ILE A 278 -11.87 -15.99 -18.02
N PRO A 279 -11.01 -16.95 -17.60
CA PRO A 279 -10.43 -16.95 -16.25
C PRO A 279 -9.58 -15.72 -15.98
N LEU A 280 -8.81 -15.26 -16.96
CA LEU A 280 -7.94 -14.09 -16.82
C LEU A 280 -8.76 -12.80 -16.66
N ALA A 281 -9.78 -12.61 -17.51
CA ALA A 281 -10.68 -11.45 -17.45
C ALA A 281 -11.46 -11.42 -16.12
N ALA A 282 -12.03 -12.55 -15.71
CA ALA A 282 -12.76 -12.68 -14.46
C ALA A 282 -11.85 -12.38 -13.24
N CYS A 283 -10.63 -12.94 -13.22
CA CYS A 283 -9.65 -12.66 -12.16
C CYS A 283 -9.35 -11.16 -12.05
N GLY A 284 -9.14 -10.48 -13.18
CA GLY A 284 -8.88 -9.04 -13.20
C GLY A 284 -9.95 -8.24 -12.48
N ILE A 285 -11.24 -8.55 -12.71
CA ILE A 285 -12.38 -7.89 -12.05
C ILE A 285 -12.42 -8.22 -10.55
N VAL A 286 -12.30 -9.50 -10.23
CA VAL A 286 -12.34 -9.96 -8.82
C VAL A 286 -11.21 -9.33 -8.01
N MET A 287 -10.00 -9.27 -8.56
CA MET A 287 -8.86 -8.65 -7.89
C MET A 287 -9.00 -7.13 -7.74
N LYS A 288 -9.54 -6.43 -8.75
CA LYS A 288 -9.85 -4.99 -8.65
C LYS A 288 -10.88 -4.70 -7.56
N THR A 289 -11.93 -5.50 -7.50
CA THR A 289 -12.99 -5.35 -6.49
C THR A 289 -12.43 -5.60 -5.07
N ASN A 290 -11.63 -6.65 -4.92
CA ASN A 290 -10.96 -6.97 -3.66
C ASN A 290 -9.98 -5.86 -3.25
N ALA A 291 -9.26 -5.24 -4.19
CA ALA A 291 -8.33 -4.17 -3.92
C ALA A 291 -9.00 -2.95 -3.28
N ILE A 292 -10.24 -2.62 -3.66
CA ILE A 292 -11.01 -1.53 -3.03
C ILE A 292 -11.27 -1.83 -1.55
N LEU A 293 -11.69 -3.05 -1.24
CA LEU A 293 -11.92 -3.48 0.15
C LEU A 293 -10.63 -3.46 0.97
N LEU A 294 -9.56 -4.05 0.43
CA LEU A 294 -8.25 -4.09 1.08
C LEU A 294 -7.67 -2.69 1.28
N ALA A 295 -7.91 -1.76 0.37
CA ALA A 295 -7.46 -0.38 0.51
C ALA A 295 -8.01 0.26 1.78
N VAL A 296 -9.28 0.08 2.11
CA VAL A 296 -9.90 0.60 3.34
C VAL A 296 -9.28 -0.07 4.58
N ILE A 297 -9.15 -1.38 4.57
CA ILE A 297 -8.55 -2.17 5.67
C ILE A 297 -7.10 -1.74 5.95
N ILE A 298 -6.29 -1.58 4.89
CA ILE A 298 -4.91 -1.12 4.99
C ILE A 298 -4.83 0.28 5.60
N ARG A 299 -5.75 1.19 5.22
CA ARG A 299 -5.73 2.57 5.75
C ARG A 299 -6.13 2.66 7.22
N ILE A 300 -7.05 1.81 7.69
CA ILE A 300 -7.34 1.68 9.13
C ILE A 300 -6.10 1.15 9.87
N SER A 301 -5.46 0.13 9.32
CA SER A 301 -4.25 -0.47 9.90
C SER A 301 -3.10 0.54 9.98
N GLN A 302 -2.85 1.30 8.91
CA GLN A 302 -1.84 2.35 8.88
C GLN A 302 -2.21 3.56 9.76
N GLY A 303 -3.50 3.88 9.88
CA GLY A 303 -3.99 4.93 10.78
C GLY A 303 -3.80 4.60 12.26
N SER A 304 -3.89 3.32 12.63
CA SER A 304 -3.63 2.87 14.00
C SER A 304 -2.15 2.86 14.39
N GLN A 305 -1.24 2.79 13.41
CA GLN A 305 0.19 2.59 13.60
C GLN A 305 0.87 3.69 14.46
N PRO A 306 0.68 5.00 14.21
CA PRO A 306 1.24 6.06 15.05
C PRO A 306 0.73 5.99 16.50
N ILE A 307 -0.56 5.65 16.68
CA ILE A 307 -1.18 5.56 18.00
C ILE A 307 -0.57 4.39 18.79
N ILE A 308 -0.43 3.23 18.13
CA ILE A 308 0.19 2.04 18.71
C ILE A 308 1.65 2.30 19.06
N GLY A 309 2.44 2.86 18.12
CA GLY A 309 3.85 3.13 18.30
C GLY A 309 4.13 4.09 19.46
N PHE A 310 3.42 5.22 19.50
CA PHE A 310 3.54 6.20 20.59
C PHE A 310 3.21 5.57 21.95
N ASN A 311 2.07 4.93 22.09
CA ASN A 311 1.64 4.34 23.36
C ASN A 311 2.53 3.15 23.79
N TYR A 312 3.09 2.40 22.83
CA TYR A 312 4.05 1.34 23.14
C TYR A 312 5.37 1.92 23.65
N GLY A 313 5.91 2.97 23.00
CA GLY A 313 7.08 3.71 23.49
C GLY A 313 6.87 4.31 24.88
N ALA A 314 5.67 4.85 25.13
CA ALA A 314 5.24 5.37 26.42
C ALA A 314 4.94 4.29 27.47
N LYS A 315 5.06 3.00 27.13
CA LYS A 315 4.73 1.83 27.98
C LYS A 315 3.28 1.82 28.48
N GLN A 316 2.36 2.44 27.74
CA GLN A 316 0.91 2.45 28.00
C GLN A 316 0.24 1.26 27.30
N TYR A 317 0.52 0.04 27.76
CA TYR A 317 0.12 -1.19 27.11
C TYR A 317 -1.39 -1.41 27.04
N ASP A 318 -2.18 -0.91 27.97
CA ASP A 318 -3.64 -0.93 27.92
C ASP A 318 -4.17 -0.17 26.70
N ARG A 319 -3.61 1.01 26.44
CA ARG A 319 -4.01 1.79 25.26
C ARG A 319 -3.58 1.09 23.97
N VAL A 320 -2.40 0.48 23.93
CA VAL A 320 -1.95 -0.31 22.77
C VAL A 320 -2.93 -1.44 22.46
N ARG A 321 -3.32 -2.22 23.48
CA ARG A 321 -4.31 -3.30 23.34
C ARG A 321 -5.68 -2.77 22.93
N GLY A 322 -6.10 -1.66 23.53
CA GLY A 322 -7.37 -1.00 23.20
C GLY A 322 -7.46 -0.54 21.74
N VAL A 323 -6.41 0.12 21.22
CA VAL A 323 -6.34 0.56 19.81
C VAL A 323 -6.35 -0.65 18.87
N TYR A 324 -5.57 -1.69 19.17
CA TYR A 324 -5.54 -2.90 18.36
C TYR A 324 -6.92 -3.57 18.31
N LYS A 325 -7.59 -3.74 19.46
CA LYS A 325 -8.94 -4.31 19.54
C LYS A 325 -9.95 -3.51 18.74
N LEU A 326 -9.91 -2.18 18.84
CA LEU A 326 -10.80 -1.29 18.10
C LEU A 326 -10.54 -1.37 16.58
N ALA A 327 -9.29 -1.34 16.16
CA ALA A 327 -8.93 -1.44 14.75
C ALA A 327 -9.32 -2.80 14.14
N ILE A 328 -9.17 -3.91 14.89
CA ILE A 328 -9.68 -5.24 14.50
C ILE A 328 -11.19 -5.22 14.32
N GLN A 329 -11.93 -4.65 15.27
CA GLN A 329 -13.39 -4.56 15.17
C GLN A 329 -13.82 -3.78 13.92
N CYS A 330 -13.19 -2.64 13.64
CA CYS A 330 -13.46 -1.87 12.43
C CYS A 330 -13.14 -2.69 11.17
N ASN A 331 -11.98 -3.34 11.12
CA ASN A 331 -11.59 -4.17 9.98
C ASN A 331 -12.55 -5.35 9.76
N LEU A 332 -12.97 -6.03 10.84
CA LEU A 332 -13.92 -7.14 10.76
C LEU A 332 -15.29 -6.70 10.25
N VAL A 333 -15.79 -5.53 10.69
CA VAL A 333 -17.07 -5.00 10.19
C VAL A 333 -16.98 -4.71 8.68
N ILE A 334 -15.91 -4.06 8.23
CA ILE A 334 -15.71 -3.75 6.81
C ILE A 334 -15.51 -5.02 5.99
N SER A 335 -14.72 -5.97 6.49
CA SER A 335 -14.50 -7.25 5.84
C SER A 335 -15.79 -8.07 5.77
N LEU A 336 -16.66 -7.99 6.79
CA LEU A 336 -17.97 -8.66 6.79
C LEU A 336 -18.89 -8.06 5.71
N ILE A 337 -18.92 -6.74 5.59
CA ILE A 337 -19.68 -6.08 4.51
C ILE A 337 -19.16 -6.53 3.15
N GLY A 338 -17.84 -6.53 2.95
CA GLY A 338 -17.22 -7.00 1.71
C GLY A 338 -17.54 -8.47 1.42
N PHE A 339 -17.42 -9.34 2.43
CA PHE A 339 -17.75 -10.75 2.34
C PHE A 339 -19.21 -10.98 1.91
N LEU A 340 -20.17 -10.30 2.57
CA LEU A 340 -21.58 -10.39 2.22
C LEU A 340 -21.84 -9.93 0.79
N LEU A 341 -21.23 -8.84 0.35
CA LEU A 341 -21.34 -8.36 -1.02
C LEU A 341 -20.80 -9.37 -2.03
N PHE A 342 -19.64 -9.96 -1.79
CA PHE A 342 -19.01 -10.94 -2.69
C PHE A 342 -19.75 -12.28 -2.71
N GLN A 343 -20.40 -12.67 -1.62
CA GLN A 343 -21.15 -13.93 -1.56
C GLN A 343 -22.59 -13.80 -2.08
N LEU A 344 -23.26 -12.68 -1.77
CA LEU A 344 -24.68 -12.50 -2.10
C LEU A 344 -24.90 -11.84 -3.47
N CYS A 345 -24.03 -10.89 -3.84
CA CYS A 345 -24.20 -10.05 -5.02
C CYS A 345 -23.04 -10.15 -6.05
N PRO A 346 -22.36 -11.31 -6.25
CA PRO A 346 -21.20 -11.38 -7.13
C PRO A 346 -21.55 -11.05 -8.58
N ARG A 347 -22.69 -11.52 -9.08
CA ARG A 347 -23.13 -11.29 -10.46
C ARG A 347 -23.38 -9.81 -10.74
N GLN A 348 -24.00 -9.10 -9.81
CA GLN A 348 -24.24 -7.65 -9.89
C GLN A 348 -22.94 -6.87 -9.92
N ILE A 349 -22.00 -7.25 -9.05
CA ILE A 349 -20.66 -6.61 -9.00
C ILE A 349 -19.94 -6.82 -10.34
N ILE A 350 -19.90 -8.03 -10.85
CA ILE A 350 -19.22 -8.35 -12.11
C ILE A 350 -19.85 -7.60 -13.28
N SER A 351 -21.19 -7.51 -13.32
CA SER A 351 -21.93 -6.81 -14.38
C SER A 351 -21.67 -5.29 -14.42
N LEU A 352 -21.21 -4.67 -13.33
CA LEU A 352 -20.80 -3.26 -13.33
C LEU A 352 -19.52 -3.02 -14.16
N PHE A 353 -18.70 -4.05 -14.37
CA PHE A 353 -17.45 -3.94 -15.11
C PHE A 353 -17.55 -4.31 -16.58
N GLY A 354 -18.67 -4.88 -17.01
CA GLY A 354 -18.91 -5.24 -18.40
C GLY A 354 -19.95 -6.33 -18.60
N THR A 355 -20.20 -6.61 -19.87
CA THR A 355 -21.09 -7.69 -20.34
C THR A 355 -20.23 -8.89 -20.76
N GLY A 356 -20.77 -10.09 -20.63
CA GLY A 356 -20.13 -11.33 -21.04
C GLY A 356 -21.18 -12.41 -21.32
N ASP A 357 -20.74 -13.54 -21.85
CA ASP A 357 -21.56 -14.71 -22.07
C ASP A 357 -21.92 -15.44 -20.76
N ALA A 358 -22.77 -16.47 -20.85
CA ALA A 358 -23.18 -17.24 -19.68
C ALA A 358 -21.98 -17.93 -18.99
N LEU A 359 -21.02 -18.41 -19.77
CA LEU A 359 -19.83 -19.14 -19.29
C LEU A 359 -18.88 -18.21 -18.51
N TYR A 360 -18.74 -16.96 -19.00
CA TYR A 360 -17.96 -15.92 -18.30
C TYR A 360 -18.57 -15.62 -16.92
N PHE A 361 -19.87 -15.38 -16.84
CA PHE A 361 -20.52 -15.09 -15.55
C PHE A 361 -20.48 -16.29 -14.61
N GLU A 362 -20.65 -17.51 -15.12
CA GLU A 362 -20.52 -18.73 -14.32
C GLU A 362 -19.15 -18.82 -13.65
N PHE A 363 -18.08 -18.70 -14.42
CA PHE A 363 -16.71 -18.74 -13.90
C PHE A 363 -16.44 -17.58 -12.95
N ALA A 364 -16.76 -16.35 -13.33
CA ALA A 364 -16.45 -15.17 -12.53
C ALA A 364 -17.17 -15.16 -11.18
N VAL A 365 -18.44 -15.59 -11.13
CA VAL A 365 -19.19 -15.73 -9.87
C VAL A 365 -18.59 -16.82 -9.00
N LYS A 366 -18.26 -17.99 -9.58
CA LYS A 366 -17.62 -19.10 -8.89
C LYS A 366 -16.25 -18.65 -8.32
N PHE A 367 -15.44 -17.99 -9.16
CA PHE A 367 -14.13 -17.50 -8.75
C PHE A 367 -14.23 -16.45 -7.63
N MET A 368 -15.11 -15.47 -7.73
CA MET A 368 -15.32 -14.46 -6.68
C MET A 368 -15.73 -15.10 -5.36
N ARG A 369 -16.69 -16.00 -5.37
CA ARG A 369 -17.19 -16.65 -4.16
C ARG A 369 -16.14 -17.52 -3.47
N ILE A 370 -15.41 -18.33 -4.23
CA ILE A 370 -14.42 -19.25 -3.67
C ILE A 370 -13.15 -18.51 -3.28
N PHE A 371 -12.54 -17.74 -4.20
CA PHE A 371 -11.26 -17.10 -3.96
C PHE A 371 -11.31 -16.05 -2.82
N LEU A 372 -12.44 -15.34 -2.69
CA LEU A 372 -12.65 -14.34 -1.64
C LEU A 372 -13.44 -14.88 -0.43
N PHE A 373 -13.57 -16.20 -0.30
CA PHE A 373 -14.35 -16.80 0.81
C PHE A 373 -13.81 -16.41 2.19
N MET A 374 -12.49 -16.37 2.35
CA MET A 374 -11.83 -16.01 3.62
C MET A 374 -11.44 -14.53 3.74
N VAL A 375 -11.96 -13.67 2.87
CA VAL A 375 -11.64 -12.22 2.90
C VAL A 375 -11.95 -11.57 4.25
N LEU A 376 -12.91 -12.11 4.99
CA LEU A 376 -13.26 -11.70 6.35
C LEU A 376 -12.03 -11.71 7.29
N LEU A 377 -11.11 -12.64 7.10
CA LEU A 377 -9.94 -12.85 7.96
C LEU A 377 -8.71 -12.01 7.57
N ASN A 378 -8.68 -11.49 6.35
CA ASN A 378 -7.53 -10.74 5.82
C ASN A 378 -7.22 -9.47 6.63
N GLY A 379 -8.23 -8.81 7.17
CA GLY A 379 -8.08 -7.63 8.02
C GLY A 379 -7.24 -7.87 9.27
N VAL A 380 -7.30 -9.09 9.83
CA VAL A 380 -6.52 -9.47 11.01
C VAL A 380 -5.04 -9.58 10.68
N GLN A 381 -4.70 -10.24 9.58
CA GLN A 381 -3.32 -10.45 9.15
C GLN A 381 -2.63 -9.10 8.81
N LEU A 382 -3.30 -8.25 8.02
CA LEU A 382 -2.76 -6.94 7.62
C LEU A 382 -2.54 -6.01 8.82
N LEU A 383 -3.51 -5.96 9.75
CA LEU A 383 -3.36 -5.17 10.98
C LEU A 383 -2.25 -5.70 11.87
N SER A 384 -2.15 -7.03 12.02
CA SER A 384 -1.13 -7.67 12.87
C SER A 384 0.29 -7.41 12.34
N SER A 385 0.48 -7.47 11.04
CA SER A 385 1.77 -7.15 10.40
C SER A 385 2.19 -5.70 10.68
N ASN A 386 1.28 -4.74 10.49
CA ASN A 386 1.50 -3.32 10.80
C ASN A 386 1.70 -3.07 12.30
N PHE A 387 1.00 -3.80 13.15
CA PHE A 387 1.15 -3.75 14.60
C PHE A 387 2.58 -4.10 15.03
N PHE A 388 3.14 -5.20 14.53
CA PHE A 388 4.51 -5.59 14.88
C PHE A 388 5.55 -4.58 14.38
N ALA A 389 5.35 -3.97 13.23
CA ALA A 389 6.19 -2.86 12.75
C ALA A 389 6.10 -1.66 13.72
N ALA A 390 4.89 -1.30 14.15
CA ALA A 390 4.64 -0.16 15.05
C ALA A 390 5.29 -0.34 16.43
N ILE A 391 5.35 -1.57 16.97
CA ILE A 391 5.97 -1.86 18.27
C ILE A 391 7.45 -2.20 18.20
N GLY A 392 8.11 -1.96 17.05
CA GLY A 392 9.55 -2.16 16.90
C GLY A 392 9.98 -3.63 16.75
N LYS A 393 9.10 -4.53 16.30
CA LYS A 393 9.39 -5.96 16.08
C LYS A 393 9.29 -6.34 14.59
N PRO A 394 10.20 -5.81 13.73
CA PRO A 394 10.09 -5.90 12.29
C PRO A 394 10.09 -7.33 11.75
N VAL A 395 10.87 -8.23 12.32
CA VAL A 395 10.96 -9.62 11.86
C VAL A 395 9.60 -10.32 11.95
N LYS A 396 8.85 -10.12 13.04
CA LYS A 396 7.49 -10.69 13.16
C LYS A 396 6.52 -10.08 12.16
N GLY A 397 6.59 -8.77 11.93
CA GLY A 397 5.79 -8.07 10.94
C GLY A 397 6.06 -8.57 9.52
N MET A 398 7.36 -8.73 9.17
CA MET A 398 7.79 -9.26 7.89
C MET A 398 7.32 -10.70 7.66
N LEU A 399 7.51 -11.57 8.66
CA LEU A 399 7.04 -12.95 8.58
C LEU A 399 5.53 -13.01 8.31
N LEU A 400 4.72 -12.25 9.06
CA LEU A 400 3.27 -12.22 8.85
C LEU A 400 2.90 -11.66 7.48
N SER A 401 3.60 -10.63 7.02
CA SER A 401 3.35 -10.03 5.70
C SER A 401 3.59 -11.02 4.57
N LEU A 402 4.68 -11.79 4.64
CA LEU A 402 5.06 -12.75 3.60
C LEU A 402 4.34 -14.10 3.73
N THR A 403 3.81 -14.43 4.92
CA THR A 403 3.15 -15.72 5.17
C THR A 403 2.05 -15.97 4.14
N ARG A 404 1.14 -15.02 3.94
CA ARG A 404 0.04 -15.16 3.00
C ARG A 404 0.53 -15.24 1.54
N GLN A 405 1.36 -14.29 1.13
CA GLN A 405 1.69 -14.09 -0.29
C GLN A 405 2.73 -15.09 -0.78
N VAL A 406 3.88 -15.14 -0.10
CA VAL A 406 5.07 -15.87 -0.58
C VAL A 406 5.10 -17.29 -0.06
N PHE A 407 4.82 -17.51 1.23
CA PHE A 407 4.99 -18.84 1.82
C PHE A 407 3.82 -19.78 1.55
N PHE A 408 2.61 -19.25 1.34
CA PHE A 408 1.45 -20.11 1.11
C PHE A 408 0.79 -19.86 -0.23
N LEU A 409 0.40 -18.66 -0.59
CA LEU A 409 -0.38 -18.44 -1.82
C LEU A 409 0.39 -18.86 -3.08
N ILE A 410 1.65 -18.43 -3.24
CA ILE A 410 2.45 -18.80 -4.42
C ILE A 410 2.63 -20.31 -4.51
N PRO A 411 3.09 -21.05 -3.48
CA PRO A 411 3.19 -22.51 -3.57
C PRO A 411 1.84 -23.20 -3.82
N LEU A 412 0.76 -22.74 -3.20
CA LEU A 412 -0.57 -23.31 -3.40
C LEU A 412 -1.09 -23.09 -4.83
N LEU A 413 -0.75 -21.97 -5.49
CA LEU A 413 -1.07 -21.72 -6.89
C LEU A 413 -0.34 -22.67 -7.85
N PHE A 414 0.75 -23.32 -7.44
CA PHE A 414 1.41 -24.37 -8.19
C PHE A 414 0.91 -25.76 -7.82
N ILE A 415 0.70 -26.04 -6.52
CA ILE A 415 0.41 -27.38 -6.01
C ILE A 415 -1.05 -27.76 -6.23
N LEU A 416 -2.02 -26.92 -5.81
CA LEU A 416 -3.44 -27.27 -5.87
C LEU A 416 -3.96 -27.51 -7.29
N PRO A 417 -3.54 -26.73 -8.32
CA PRO A 417 -4.00 -26.99 -9.67
C PRO A 417 -3.53 -28.31 -10.27
N LEU A 418 -2.44 -28.92 -9.75
CA LEU A 418 -2.01 -30.26 -10.17
C LEU A 418 -3.05 -31.33 -9.88
N PHE A 419 -3.85 -31.14 -8.81
CA PHE A 419 -4.85 -32.10 -8.38
C PHE A 419 -6.29 -31.70 -8.78
N LEU A 420 -6.59 -30.40 -8.81
CA LEU A 420 -7.91 -29.85 -8.96
C LEU A 420 -8.09 -29.01 -10.26
N GLY A 421 -7.07 -28.95 -11.10
CA GLY A 421 -7.11 -28.11 -12.30
C GLY A 421 -7.35 -26.63 -11.97
N ILE A 422 -8.19 -25.97 -12.76
CA ILE A 422 -8.48 -24.53 -12.58
C ILE A 422 -9.15 -24.21 -11.22
N ASP A 423 -9.93 -25.13 -10.68
CA ASP A 423 -10.56 -24.98 -9.36
C ASP A 423 -9.52 -24.91 -8.24
N GLY A 424 -8.37 -25.56 -8.41
CA GLY A 424 -7.24 -25.49 -7.47
C GLY A 424 -6.71 -24.06 -7.28
N ILE A 425 -6.74 -23.25 -8.34
CA ILE A 425 -6.39 -21.83 -8.25
C ILE A 425 -7.38 -21.07 -7.37
N MET A 426 -8.67 -21.38 -7.49
CA MET A 426 -9.71 -20.75 -6.68
C MET A 426 -9.55 -21.06 -5.18
N TYR A 427 -9.21 -22.30 -4.83
CA TYR A 427 -9.02 -22.72 -3.44
C TYR A 427 -7.70 -22.25 -2.81
N ALA A 428 -6.70 -21.88 -3.61
CA ALA A 428 -5.42 -21.39 -3.11
C ALA A 428 -5.59 -20.12 -2.25
N GLY A 429 -6.50 -19.21 -2.63
CA GLY A 429 -6.80 -17.99 -1.87
C GLY A 429 -7.26 -18.28 -0.43
N PRO A 430 -8.40 -18.95 -0.24
CA PRO A 430 -8.95 -19.24 1.09
C PRO A 430 -8.00 -20.04 2.00
N VAL A 431 -7.27 -21.02 1.45
CA VAL A 431 -6.30 -21.81 2.22
C VAL A 431 -5.15 -20.92 2.72
N ALA A 432 -4.58 -20.08 1.85
CA ALA A 432 -3.54 -19.14 2.24
C ALA A 432 -4.03 -18.13 3.29
N ASP A 433 -5.25 -17.61 3.14
CA ASP A 433 -5.88 -16.68 4.08
C ASP A 433 -6.11 -17.33 5.46
N ALA A 434 -6.60 -18.55 5.51
CA ALA A 434 -6.83 -19.29 6.75
C ALA A 434 -5.52 -19.52 7.53
N ILE A 435 -4.44 -19.95 6.85
CA ILE A 435 -3.15 -20.20 7.49
C ILE A 435 -2.54 -18.87 7.97
N ALA A 436 -2.60 -17.81 7.16
CA ALA A 436 -2.12 -16.49 7.55
C ALA A 436 -2.88 -15.93 8.75
N PHE A 437 -4.19 -16.14 8.82
CA PHE A 437 -5.01 -15.77 9.97
C PHE A 437 -4.58 -16.51 11.25
N LEU A 438 -4.46 -17.84 11.20
CA LEU A 438 -4.04 -18.65 12.35
C LEU A 438 -2.66 -18.23 12.87
N THR A 439 -1.71 -18.02 11.95
CA THR A 439 -0.37 -17.54 12.29
C THR A 439 -0.42 -16.16 12.96
N SER A 440 -1.27 -15.26 12.45
CA SER A 440 -1.46 -13.91 13.00
C SER A 440 -2.04 -13.96 14.41
N VAL A 441 -3.11 -14.73 14.62
CA VAL A 441 -3.76 -14.89 15.92
C VAL A 441 -2.78 -15.46 16.95
N PHE A 442 -1.99 -16.46 16.55
CA PHE A 442 -0.99 -17.07 17.44
C PHE A 442 0.08 -16.06 17.90
N LEU A 443 0.68 -15.33 16.97
CA LEU A 443 1.73 -14.36 17.29
C LEU A 443 1.20 -13.16 18.10
N ILE A 444 0.03 -12.66 17.73
CA ILE A 444 -0.61 -11.53 18.44
C ILE A 444 -1.02 -11.94 19.85
N SER A 445 -1.64 -13.11 20.04
CA SER A 445 -2.05 -13.58 21.36
C SER A 445 -0.86 -13.70 22.32
N ARG A 446 0.27 -14.22 21.83
CA ARG A 446 1.52 -14.24 22.60
C ARG A 446 2.02 -12.84 22.99
N GLU A 447 1.95 -11.89 22.06
CA GLU A 447 2.43 -10.53 22.29
C GLU A 447 1.51 -9.77 23.26
N MET A 448 0.18 -9.90 23.11
CA MET A 448 -0.80 -9.31 24.02
C MET A 448 -0.65 -9.85 25.45
N LYS A 449 -0.40 -11.17 25.60
CA LYS A 449 -0.12 -11.78 26.91
C LYS A 449 1.15 -11.22 27.54
N LYS A 450 2.23 -11.03 26.77
CA LYS A 450 3.47 -10.40 27.26
C LYS A 450 3.25 -8.97 27.76
N MET A 451 2.49 -8.16 26.99
CA MET A 451 2.16 -6.80 27.42
C MET A 451 1.33 -6.75 28.71
N LYS A 452 0.35 -7.68 28.85
CA LYS A 452 -0.45 -7.78 30.07
C LYS A 452 0.43 -8.14 31.29
N LEU A 453 1.35 -9.08 31.15
CA LEU A 453 2.28 -9.46 32.22
C LEU A 453 3.22 -8.30 32.60
N ALA A 454 3.74 -7.57 31.61
CA ALA A 454 4.61 -6.41 31.84
C ALA A 454 3.88 -5.24 32.53
N GLU A 455 2.58 -5.19 32.47
CA GLU A 455 1.75 -4.18 33.15
C GLU A 455 1.47 -4.56 34.60
N ILE A 456 1.22 -5.86 34.86
CA ILE A 456 1.01 -6.37 36.23
C ILE A 456 2.29 -6.28 37.06
N ALA A 457 3.47 -6.36 36.40
CA ALA A 457 4.77 -6.29 37.06
C ALA A 457 5.21 -4.86 37.40
N LYS A 458 4.43 -3.82 37.05
CA LYS A 458 4.60 -2.42 37.42
C LYS A 458 3.75 -2.05 38.64
#